data_328ee039f9be074237cab18cfccb0799
#
_entry.id   328ee039f9be074237cab18cfccb0799
#
_cell.length_a   1.000
_cell.length_b   1.000
_cell.length_c   1.000
_cell.angle_alpha   90.00
_cell.angle_beta   90.00
_cell.angle_gamma   90.00
#
_symmetry.space_group_name_H-M   'P 1'
#
loop_
_entity.id
_entity.type
_entity.pdbx_description
1 polymer ?
#
loop_
_entity_poly.entity_id
_entity_poly.type
_entity_poly.pdbx_seq_one_letter_code
_entity_poly.pdbx_strand_id
1 'polypeptide(L)'
;FKPTSRTGKAWSQNGFTVGTRTVTGIKSPTMVGIGRGGKILSRDCDIIIGDDLEDHSSTMQPASRENTRNWWTTTLSSRKEEHTAIIVIGSRQHYDDLYSHLLDNESWKTLVEEAHDTSCNIADWDEEAHTECMLWTGKRTYKWLMDRKRAAETTGGRAIYEMVYLNVAMPDGLALFEREEIEQCRDQSRAIGDIPINVRLIAGLDPASTGYQAAVLWGYNTETGTLFLIDIENNLGGGIPQALEIIKKWWTEYNCSHWVIEENGFQKAIRQDVSIKDFANRHGVFLEG
;
A
#
# COMPACT_ATOMS: atom_id res chain seq x y z
N PHE A 1 36.78 9.27 18.65
CA PHE A 1 36.50 8.90 17.25
C PHE A 1 36.65 10.10 16.29
N LYS A 2 36.39 11.33 16.75
CA LYS A 2 36.55 12.53 15.93
C LYS A 2 38.01 12.69 15.52
N PRO A 3 38.32 12.89 14.21
CA PRO A 3 39.70 13.09 13.76
C PRO A 3 40.25 14.42 14.28
N THR A 4 41.54 14.45 14.54
CA THR A 4 42.26 15.70 14.84
C THR A 4 42.55 16.46 13.56
N SER A 5 42.73 17.77 13.64
CA SER A 5 43.08 18.62 12.48
C SER A 5 44.31 18.13 11.70
N ARG A 6 45.22 17.41 12.34
CA ARG A 6 46.43 16.85 11.73
C ARG A 6 46.20 15.64 10.84
N THR A 7 45.02 14.95 10.92
CA THR A 7 44.76 13.72 10.14
C THR A 7 44.22 14.01 8.75
N GLY A 8 43.85 15.25 8.44
CA GLY A 8 43.23 15.61 7.16
C GLY A 8 41.90 14.93 6.83
N LYS A 9 41.33 14.17 7.80
CA LYS A 9 40.08 13.43 7.60
C LYS A 9 38.88 14.34 7.77
N ALA A 10 37.94 14.25 6.83
CA ALA A 10 36.74 15.08 6.82
C ALA A 10 35.82 14.75 8.03
N TRP A 11 35.28 15.82 8.61
CA TRP A 11 34.24 15.73 9.62
C TRP A 11 33.22 16.86 9.37
N SER A 12 32.09 16.51 8.84
CA SER A 12 31.03 17.46 8.47
C SER A 12 29.67 16.96 8.90
N GLN A 13 28.68 17.80 8.78
CA GLN A 13 27.28 17.46 9.07
C GLN A 13 26.74 16.35 8.13
N ASN A 14 27.22 16.32 6.88
CA ASN A 14 26.75 15.37 5.87
C ASN A 14 27.61 14.11 5.76
N GLY A 15 28.71 14.03 6.48
CA GLY A 15 29.58 12.85 6.44
C GLY A 15 30.89 13.04 7.18
N PHE A 16 31.43 11.93 7.64
CA PHE A 16 32.68 11.94 8.40
C PHE A 16 33.52 10.69 8.17
N THR A 17 34.82 10.85 8.41
CA THR A 17 35.75 9.72 8.46
C THR A 17 36.32 9.61 9.87
N VAL A 18 36.13 8.44 10.50
CA VAL A 18 36.66 8.22 11.86
C VAL A 18 38.19 8.27 11.91
N GLY A 19 38.72 8.85 12.98
CA GLY A 19 40.19 9.00 13.18
C GLY A 19 40.94 7.67 13.22
N THR A 20 40.30 6.61 13.70
CA THR A 20 40.85 5.27 13.83
C THR A 20 40.89 4.45 12.55
N ARG A 21 40.36 4.97 11.43
CA ARG A 21 40.36 4.28 10.14
C ARG A 21 41.80 4.15 9.63
N THR A 22 42.28 2.91 9.52
CA THR A 22 43.65 2.58 9.05
C THR A 22 43.70 2.28 7.55
N VAL A 23 42.56 1.86 6.95
CA VAL A 23 42.49 1.55 5.52
C VAL A 23 42.65 2.84 4.70
N THR A 24 43.65 2.87 3.82
CA THR A 24 43.97 3.97 2.91
C THR A 24 43.45 3.66 1.51
N GLY A 25 43.33 4.69 0.68
CA GLY A 25 42.88 4.53 -0.73
C GLY A 25 41.39 4.53 -0.95
N ILE A 26 40.57 4.39 0.09
CA ILE A 26 39.12 4.46 -0.01
C ILE A 26 38.70 5.95 -0.01
N LYS A 27 38.09 6.39 -1.09
CA LYS A 27 37.61 7.77 -1.25
C LYS A 27 36.36 8.09 -0.42
N SER A 28 35.50 7.07 -0.16
CA SER A 28 34.28 7.26 0.60
C SER A 28 34.57 7.53 2.07
N PRO A 29 33.87 8.47 2.74
CA PRO A 29 33.96 8.64 4.18
C PRO A 29 33.43 7.41 4.93
N THR A 30 33.64 7.34 6.23
CA THR A 30 33.16 6.22 7.04
C THR A 30 31.63 6.20 7.12
N MET A 31 31.01 7.38 7.18
CA MET A 31 29.56 7.53 7.17
C MET A 31 29.16 8.74 6.35
N VAL A 32 28.07 8.64 5.63
CA VAL A 32 27.46 9.72 4.84
C VAL A 32 25.97 9.74 5.07
N GLY A 33 25.42 10.90 5.39
CA GLY A 33 23.98 11.15 5.41
C GLY A 33 23.54 11.80 4.09
N ILE A 34 22.51 11.25 3.49
CA ILE A 34 21.94 11.73 2.21
C ILE A 34 20.43 11.74 2.35
N GLY A 35 19.80 12.86 2.04
CA GLY A 35 18.34 12.93 1.99
C GLY A 35 17.78 12.14 0.81
N ARG A 36 16.51 11.72 0.93
CA ARG A 36 15.77 11.08 -0.15
C ARG A 36 15.85 11.91 -1.44
N GLY A 37 16.02 11.23 -2.57
CA GLY A 37 16.24 11.89 -3.87
C GLY A 37 17.66 12.40 -4.10
N GLY A 38 18.54 12.32 -3.09
CA GLY A 38 19.94 12.74 -3.20
C GLY A 38 20.76 11.82 -4.11
N LYS A 39 21.81 12.39 -4.70
CA LYS A 39 22.73 11.65 -5.59
C LYS A 39 23.74 10.85 -4.78
N ILE A 40 23.77 9.55 -4.97
CA ILE A 40 24.76 8.63 -4.37
C ILE A 40 25.69 8.15 -5.48
N LEU A 41 26.58 9.05 -5.95
CA LEU A 41 27.47 8.71 -7.05
C LEU A 41 28.74 8.05 -6.54
N SER A 42 29.15 6.93 -7.18
CA SER A 42 30.46 6.27 -7.03
C SER A 42 30.88 5.99 -5.58
N ARG A 43 29.96 5.47 -4.78
CA ARG A 43 30.24 5.08 -3.37
C ARG A 43 29.81 3.65 -3.16
N ASP A 44 30.76 2.84 -2.74
CA ASP A 44 30.50 1.49 -2.25
C ASP A 44 30.18 1.61 -0.75
N CYS A 45 29.25 0.80 -0.26
CA CYS A 45 28.86 0.81 1.14
C CYS A 45 28.67 -0.63 1.67
N ASP A 46 29.20 -0.85 2.86
CA ASP A 46 29.01 -2.12 3.59
C ASP A 46 27.60 -2.19 4.19
N ILE A 47 27.06 -1.05 4.61
CA ILE A 47 25.74 -0.93 5.24
C ILE A 47 25.00 0.28 4.66
N ILE A 48 23.73 0.08 4.31
CA ILE A 48 22.79 1.13 3.94
C ILE A 48 21.69 1.13 5.02
N ILE A 49 21.44 2.31 5.61
CA ILE A 49 20.33 2.51 6.55
C ILE A 49 19.39 3.53 5.94
N GLY A 50 18.17 3.10 5.62
CA GLY A 50 17.07 3.97 5.24
C GLY A 50 16.22 4.25 6.46
N ASP A 51 16.24 5.49 6.93
CA ASP A 51 15.52 5.93 8.14
C ASP A 51 14.51 7.00 7.73
N ASP A 52 13.23 6.76 8.02
CA ASP A 52 12.11 7.62 7.67
C ASP A 52 12.17 8.17 6.23
N LEU A 53 12.31 7.27 5.25
CA LEU A 53 12.45 7.63 3.83
C LEU A 53 11.22 8.31 3.26
N GLU A 54 10.06 8.08 3.83
CA GLU A 54 8.80 8.69 3.45
C GLU A 54 8.10 9.28 4.69
N ASP A 55 7.39 10.36 4.46
CA ASP A 55 6.52 11.02 5.42
C ASP A 55 5.11 11.17 4.86
N HIS A 56 4.16 11.54 5.70
CA HIS A 56 2.77 11.70 5.30
C HIS A 56 2.60 12.66 4.12
N SER A 57 3.29 13.79 4.11
CA SER A 57 3.16 14.78 3.05
C SER A 57 3.67 14.28 1.70
N SER A 58 4.75 13.50 1.72
CA SER A 58 5.36 12.94 0.51
C SER A 58 4.58 11.76 -0.07
N THR A 59 3.83 11.05 0.75
CA THR A 59 3.06 9.86 0.33
C THR A 59 1.65 10.18 -0.16
N MET A 60 1.12 11.38 0.10
CA MET A 60 -0.21 11.78 -0.37
C MET A 60 -0.30 11.93 -1.89
N GLN A 61 0.81 12.14 -2.59
CA GLN A 61 0.83 12.33 -4.04
C GLN A 61 1.38 11.09 -4.76
N PRO A 62 0.62 10.47 -5.68
CA PRO A 62 1.07 9.29 -6.42
C PRO A 62 2.43 9.45 -7.11
N ALA A 63 2.65 10.61 -7.74
CA ALA A 63 3.93 10.91 -8.40
C ALA A 63 5.10 10.96 -7.41
N SER A 64 4.89 11.39 -6.16
CA SER A 64 5.94 11.41 -5.13
C SER A 64 6.28 10.01 -4.65
N ARG A 65 5.29 9.13 -4.48
CA ARG A 65 5.50 7.71 -4.15
C ARG A 65 6.29 7.01 -5.26
N GLU A 66 5.89 7.20 -6.52
CA GLU A 66 6.61 6.65 -7.67
C GLU A 66 8.06 7.15 -7.73
N ASN A 67 8.29 8.43 -7.52
CA ASN A 67 9.65 9.01 -7.49
C ASN A 67 10.50 8.39 -6.37
N THR A 68 9.92 8.11 -5.20
CA THR A 68 10.64 7.44 -4.10
C THR A 68 11.03 6.02 -4.49
N ARG A 69 10.10 5.24 -5.08
CA ARG A 69 10.37 3.87 -5.56
C ARG A 69 11.45 3.86 -6.65
N ASN A 70 11.36 4.78 -7.60
CA ASN A 70 12.35 4.91 -8.67
C ASN A 70 13.72 5.26 -8.11
N TRP A 71 13.81 6.22 -7.19
CA TRP A 71 15.07 6.57 -6.52
C TRP A 71 15.62 5.39 -5.71
N TRP A 72 14.78 4.68 -4.97
CA TRP A 72 15.16 3.47 -4.24
C TRP A 72 15.78 2.43 -5.18
N THR A 73 15.09 2.10 -6.24
CA THR A 73 15.51 1.03 -7.17
C THR A 73 16.74 1.43 -7.98
N THR A 74 16.74 2.63 -8.57
CA THR A 74 17.78 3.04 -9.52
C THR A 74 19.00 3.64 -8.86
N THR A 75 18.84 4.31 -7.74
CA THR A 75 19.93 5.05 -7.11
C THR A 75 20.47 4.35 -5.86
N LEU A 76 19.61 3.95 -4.92
CA LEU A 76 20.06 3.40 -3.65
C LEU A 76 20.39 1.91 -3.79
N SER A 77 19.46 1.11 -4.28
CA SER A 77 19.67 -0.35 -4.43
C SER A 77 20.76 -0.69 -5.41
N SER A 78 21.01 0.16 -6.40
CA SER A 78 22.12 -0.02 -7.35
C SER A 78 23.53 0.17 -6.73
N ARG A 79 23.60 0.59 -5.45
CA ARG A 79 24.89 0.71 -4.69
C ARG A 79 25.15 -0.51 -3.81
N LYS A 80 24.26 -1.47 -3.85
CA LYS A 80 24.40 -2.72 -3.12
C LYS A 80 25.47 -3.59 -3.78
N GLU A 81 26.47 -3.95 -3.01
CA GLU A 81 27.41 -5.00 -3.31
C GLU A 81 26.91 -6.34 -2.72
N GLU A 82 27.56 -7.45 -3.04
CA GLU A 82 27.15 -8.78 -2.57
C GLU A 82 27.05 -8.88 -1.04
N HIS A 83 27.94 -8.18 -0.34
CA HIS A 83 28.02 -8.17 1.12
C HIS A 83 27.29 -7.01 1.80
N THR A 84 26.66 -6.12 1.04
CA THR A 84 26.00 -4.94 1.60
C THR A 84 24.75 -5.35 2.38
N ALA A 85 24.71 -5.01 3.68
CA ALA A 85 23.50 -5.09 4.47
C ALA A 85 22.61 -3.86 4.26
N ILE A 86 21.31 -4.06 4.08
CA ILE A 86 20.34 -2.97 3.98
C ILE A 86 19.36 -3.09 5.14
N ILE A 87 19.21 -2.00 5.90
CA ILE A 87 18.27 -1.87 7.02
C ILE A 87 17.33 -0.72 6.67
N VAL A 88 16.03 -0.97 6.72
CA VAL A 88 15.01 0.06 6.49
C VAL A 88 14.15 0.19 7.73
N ILE A 89 14.03 1.40 8.24
CA ILE A 89 13.24 1.74 9.42
C ILE A 89 12.29 2.86 9.03
N GLY A 90 11.06 2.78 9.46
CA GLY A 90 10.07 3.82 9.21
C GLY A 90 8.67 3.39 9.59
N SER A 91 7.72 4.29 9.45
CA SER A 91 6.30 4.01 9.68
C SER A 91 5.57 3.99 8.34
N ARG A 92 4.63 3.06 8.18
CA ARG A 92 3.77 3.01 7.00
C ARG A 92 2.90 4.26 6.98
N GLN A 93 2.83 4.89 5.82
CA GLN A 93 2.06 6.11 5.62
C GLN A 93 0.89 5.89 4.66
N HIS A 94 1.10 5.04 3.64
CA HIS A 94 0.15 4.81 2.57
C HIS A 94 0.24 3.36 2.09
N TYR A 95 -0.87 2.77 1.61
CA TYR A 95 -0.86 1.38 1.11
C TYR A 95 0.05 1.18 -0.12
N ASP A 96 0.35 2.25 -0.87
CA ASP A 96 1.24 2.27 -2.04
C ASP A 96 2.56 3.02 -1.72
N ASP A 97 3.01 3.03 -0.47
CA ASP A 97 4.31 3.60 -0.08
C ASP A 97 5.47 2.61 -0.34
N LEU A 98 6.70 3.10 -0.20
CA LEU A 98 7.88 2.26 -0.37
C LEU A 98 7.89 1.09 0.62
N TYR A 99 7.45 1.31 1.86
CA TYR A 99 7.44 0.27 2.91
C TYR A 99 6.49 -0.86 2.55
N SER A 100 5.31 -0.57 1.99
CA SER A 100 4.38 -1.58 1.51
C SER A 100 5.01 -2.47 0.44
N HIS A 101 5.68 -1.87 -0.55
CA HIS A 101 6.39 -2.63 -1.58
C HIS A 101 7.56 -3.47 -1.05
N LEU A 102 8.23 -3.02 0.02
CA LEU A 102 9.29 -3.81 0.66
C LEU A 102 8.72 -4.96 1.48
N LEU A 103 7.56 -4.76 2.14
CA LEU A 103 6.87 -5.80 2.90
C LEU A 103 6.37 -6.93 2.00
N ASP A 104 5.90 -6.61 0.80
CA ASP A 104 5.41 -7.59 -0.18
C ASP A 104 6.53 -8.40 -0.85
N ASN A 105 7.79 -8.03 -0.63
CA ASN A 105 8.94 -8.67 -1.25
C ASN A 105 9.56 -9.73 -0.32
N GLU A 106 9.43 -11.00 -0.67
CA GLU A 106 9.92 -12.16 0.10
C GLU A 106 11.43 -12.16 0.40
N SER A 107 12.22 -11.36 -0.32
CA SER A 107 13.66 -11.25 -0.06
C SER A 107 14.00 -10.43 1.20
N TRP A 108 13.02 -9.75 1.80
CA TRP A 108 13.18 -8.98 3.02
C TRP A 108 12.76 -9.78 4.25
N LYS A 109 13.54 -9.62 5.32
CA LYS A 109 13.08 -9.99 6.66
C LYS A 109 12.38 -8.78 7.25
N THR A 110 11.10 -8.93 7.53
CA THR A 110 10.24 -7.84 7.97
C THR A 110 9.81 -8.01 9.42
N LEU A 111 9.69 -6.89 10.12
CA LEU A 111 9.12 -6.79 11.45
C LEU A 111 8.19 -5.58 11.44
N VAL A 112 6.92 -5.79 11.74
CA VAL A 112 5.91 -4.73 11.86
C VAL A 112 5.36 -4.78 13.27
N GLU A 113 5.46 -3.68 13.98
CA GLU A 113 5.06 -3.56 15.38
C GLU A 113 4.02 -2.45 15.55
N GLU A 114 3.07 -2.70 16.41
CA GLU A 114 2.04 -1.73 16.82
C GLU A 114 2.35 -1.24 18.23
N ALA A 115 1.99 0.00 18.55
CA ALA A 115 2.23 0.55 19.89
C ALA A 115 1.45 -0.20 20.98
N HIS A 116 0.32 -0.80 20.61
CA HIS A 116 -0.45 -1.72 21.47
C HIS A 116 -1.20 -2.72 20.59
N ASP A 117 -1.45 -3.91 21.13
CA ASP A 117 -2.26 -4.92 20.49
C ASP A 117 -3.73 -4.47 20.40
N THR A 118 -4.24 -4.36 19.18
CA THR A 118 -5.60 -3.95 18.88
C THR A 118 -6.64 -5.01 19.27
N SER A 119 -6.22 -6.27 19.44
CA SER A 119 -7.08 -7.35 19.90
C SER A 119 -7.23 -7.39 21.44
N CYS A 120 -6.54 -6.53 22.16
CA CYS A 120 -6.64 -6.43 23.61
C CYS A 120 -8.07 -6.02 24.02
N ASN A 121 -8.75 -6.89 24.72
CA ASN A 121 -10.14 -6.70 25.20
C ASN A 121 -10.23 -6.43 26.71
N ILE A 122 -9.11 -6.10 27.35
CA ILE A 122 -9.06 -5.77 28.78
C ILE A 122 -9.78 -4.44 28.98
N ALA A 123 -10.87 -4.45 29.74
CA ALA A 123 -11.67 -3.27 30.02
C ALA A 123 -11.10 -2.39 31.13
N ASP A 124 -10.22 -2.94 31.96
CA ASP A 124 -9.54 -2.21 33.04
C ASP A 124 -8.53 -1.20 32.47
N TRP A 125 -8.42 -0.03 33.11
CA TRP A 125 -7.47 1.02 32.76
C TRP A 125 -6.18 0.96 33.57
N ASP A 126 -6.01 -0.09 34.36
CA ASP A 126 -4.77 -0.31 35.10
C ASP A 126 -3.62 -0.60 34.14
N GLU A 127 -2.53 0.13 34.29
CA GLU A 127 -1.33 -0.01 33.46
C GLU A 127 -0.73 -1.42 33.57
N GLU A 128 -0.81 -2.05 34.74
CA GLU A 128 -0.29 -3.41 34.96
C GLU A 128 -1.07 -4.44 34.14
N ALA A 129 -2.39 -4.26 33.99
CA ALA A 129 -3.25 -5.13 33.19
C ALA A 129 -2.90 -5.10 31.69
N HIS A 130 -2.32 -4.01 31.20
CA HIS A 130 -1.96 -3.83 29.81
C HIS A 130 -0.47 -4.08 29.48
N THR A 131 0.32 -4.55 30.42
CA THR A 131 1.77 -4.74 30.23
C THR A 131 2.08 -5.62 29.02
N GLU A 132 1.30 -6.69 28.80
CA GLU A 132 1.54 -7.65 27.72
C GLU A 132 1.00 -7.19 26.36
N CYS A 133 0.01 -6.30 26.34
CA CYS A 133 -0.54 -5.79 25.08
C CYS A 133 0.14 -4.49 24.60
N MET A 134 1.12 -4.00 25.33
CA MET A 134 1.86 -2.80 25.00
C MET A 134 3.25 -3.12 24.47
N LEU A 135 3.63 -2.52 23.35
CA LEU A 135 4.97 -2.69 22.77
C LEU A 135 6.07 -2.16 23.73
N TRP A 136 5.85 -1.01 24.37
CA TRP A 136 6.86 -0.38 25.21
C TRP A 136 6.25 0.44 26.36
N THR A 137 5.90 -0.21 27.44
CA THR A 137 5.31 0.38 28.65
C THR A 137 6.18 1.47 29.28
N GLY A 138 7.51 1.32 29.26
CA GLY A 138 8.45 2.29 29.83
C GLY A 138 8.50 3.65 29.11
N LYS A 139 7.98 3.75 27.88
CA LYS A 139 7.98 5.01 27.12
C LYS A 139 6.61 5.71 27.12
N ARG A 140 5.55 4.95 27.01
CA ARG A 140 4.17 5.44 26.93
C ARG A 140 3.27 4.51 27.72
N THR A 141 2.31 5.08 28.43
CA THR A 141 1.32 4.31 29.17
C THR A 141 0.14 3.97 28.25
N TYR A 142 -0.57 2.89 28.54
CA TYR A 142 -1.80 2.52 27.85
C TYR A 142 -2.82 3.65 27.87
N LYS A 143 -3.02 4.26 29.06
CA LYS A 143 -3.88 5.41 29.23
C LYS A 143 -3.50 6.56 28.28
N TRP A 144 -2.22 6.86 28.15
CA TRP A 144 -1.76 7.93 27.25
C TRP A 144 -2.11 7.63 25.80
N LEU A 145 -1.95 6.38 25.34
CA LEU A 145 -2.33 5.98 23.99
C LEU A 145 -3.85 6.10 23.76
N MET A 146 -4.65 5.65 24.72
CA MET A 146 -6.11 5.73 24.61
C MET A 146 -6.62 7.17 24.66
N ASP A 147 -6.01 8.05 25.44
CA ASP A 147 -6.33 9.47 25.44
C ASP A 147 -6.01 10.10 24.05
N ARG A 148 -4.93 9.68 23.39
CA ARG A 148 -4.61 10.10 22.03
C ARG A 148 -5.60 9.56 21.00
N LYS A 149 -5.99 8.30 21.14
CA LYS A 149 -7.02 7.68 20.28
C LYS A 149 -8.34 8.45 20.37
N ARG A 150 -8.84 8.71 21.57
CA ARG A 150 -10.06 9.48 21.78
C ARG A 150 -9.97 10.91 21.22
N ALA A 151 -8.85 11.59 21.43
CA ALA A 151 -8.65 12.92 20.87
C ALA A 151 -8.69 12.89 19.34
N ALA A 152 -8.11 11.88 18.73
CA ALA A 152 -8.14 11.67 17.28
C ALA A 152 -9.57 11.40 16.79
N GLU A 153 -10.32 10.53 17.45
CA GLU A 153 -11.72 10.21 17.12
C GLU A 153 -12.62 11.45 17.14
N THR A 154 -12.45 12.32 18.13
CA THR A 154 -13.25 13.56 18.25
C THR A 154 -12.93 14.60 17.18
N THR A 155 -11.75 14.56 16.59
CA THR A 155 -11.30 15.52 15.56
C THR A 155 -11.33 14.95 14.14
N GLY A 156 -11.87 13.74 13.93
CA GLY A 156 -11.85 13.05 12.64
C GLY A 156 -10.45 12.53 12.23
N GLY A 157 -9.52 12.45 13.18
CA GLY A 157 -8.14 12.03 12.95
C GLY A 157 -7.86 10.56 13.32
N ARG A 158 -8.88 9.70 13.44
CA ARG A 158 -8.71 8.28 13.80
C ARG A 158 -7.71 7.57 12.88
N ALA A 159 -7.84 7.75 11.58
CA ALA A 159 -6.91 7.17 10.61
C ALA A 159 -5.46 7.62 10.82
N ILE A 160 -5.25 8.88 11.26
CA ILE A 160 -3.91 9.38 11.62
C ILE A 160 -3.38 8.67 12.87
N TYR A 161 -4.23 8.41 13.86
CA TYR A 161 -3.83 7.64 15.05
C TYR A 161 -3.40 6.22 14.65
N GLU A 162 -4.18 5.55 13.84
CA GLU A 162 -3.90 4.20 13.34
C GLU A 162 -2.59 4.14 12.54
N MET A 163 -2.37 5.10 11.67
CA MET A 163 -1.12 5.22 10.92
C MET A 163 0.10 5.43 11.83
N VAL A 164 0.01 6.36 12.79
CA VAL A 164 1.15 6.76 13.62
C VAL A 164 1.47 5.74 14.72
N TYR A 165 0.45 5.14 15.33
CA TYR A 165 0.63 4.27 16.50
C TYR A 165 0.42 2.79 16.22
N LEU A 166 -0.36 2.44 15.19
CA LEU A 166 -0.65 1.06 14.85
C LEU A 166 -0.02 0.63 13.52
N ASN A 167 0.75 1.52 12.90
CA ASN A 167 1.45 1.24 11.64
C ASN A 167 0.51 0.81 10.49
N VAL A 168 -0.74 1.27 10.52
CA VAL A 168 -1.76 0.99 9.50
C VAL A 168 -1.60 1.96 8.35
N ALA A 169 -1.35 1.45 7.16
CA ALA A 169 -1.23 2.27 5.95
C ALA A 169 -2.56 2.90 5.56
N MET A 170 -2.53 4.16 5.11
CA MET A 170 -3.72 4.89 4.69
C MET A 170 -3.96 4.79 3.18
N PRO A 171 -5.22 4.79 2.72
CA PRO A 171 -5.56 4.93 1.30
C PRO A 171 -5.42 6.39 0.82
N ASP A 172 -5.50 6.62 -0.49
CA ASP A 172 -5.61 7.96 -1.07
C ASP A 172 -6.89 8.64 -0.56
N GLY A 173 -6.72 9.80 0.07
CA GLY A 173 -7.81 10.55 0.69
C GLY A 173 -8.20 10.03 2.09
N LEU A 174 -9.15 10.70 2.70
CA LEU A 174 -9.77 10.21 3.94
C LEU A 174 -10.66 9.02 3.58
N ALA A 175 -10.48 7.91 4.24
CA ALA A 175 -11.35 6.76 4.05
C ALA A 175 -12.81 7.17 4.32
N LEU A 176 -13.66 7.06 3.30
CA LEU A 176 -15.10 7.34 3.42
C LEU A 176 -15.82 6.29 4.28
N PHE A 177 -15.21 5.11 4.39
CA PHE A 177 -15.75 3.98 5.15
C PHE A 177 -14.74 3.56 6.22
N GLU A 178 -15.23 3.37 7.43
CA GLU A 178 -14.45 2.82 8.53
C GLU A 178 -14.17 1.32 8.26
N ARG A 179 -13.01 0.84 8.69
CA ARG A 179 -12.64 -0.56 8.50
C ARG A 179 -13.65 -1.51 9.10
N GLU A 180 -14.17 -1.18 10.27
CA GLU A 180 -15.19 -1.94 10.97
C GLU A 180 -16.51 -2.05 10.18
N GLU A 181 -16.89 -1.00 9.46
CA GLU A 181 -18.06 -1.01 8.59
C GLU A 181 -17.85 -1.98 7.41
N ILE A 182 -16.65 -1.96 6.82
CA ILE A 182 -16.27 -2.89 5.74
C ILE A 182 -16.27 -4.34 6.26
N GLU A 183 -15.66 -4.59 7.43
CA GLU A 183 -15.63 -5.94 8.02
C GLU A 183 -17.03 -6.45 8.41
N GLN A 184 -17.94 -5.59 8.84
CA GLN A 184 -19.34 -5.95 9.09
C GLN A 184 -20.09 -6.35 7.81
N CYS A 185 -19.67 -5.85 6.65
CA CYS A 185 -20.24 -6.26 5.37
C CYS A 185 -19.70 -7.62 4.88
N ARG A 186 -18.68 -8.18 5.56
CA ARG A 186 -18.04 -9.42 5.16
C ARG A 186 -18.81 -10.64 5.69
N ASP A 187 -19.35 -11.42 4.78
CA ASP A 187 -19.94 -12.74 5.10
C ASP A 187 -18.86 -13.83 4.94
N GLN A 188 -18.32 -14.29 6.08
CA GLN A 188 -17.26 -15.31 6.11
C GLN A 188 -17.74 -16.71 5.69
N SER A 189 -19.05 -16.93 5.60
CA SER A 189 -19.63 -18.21 5.16
C SER A 189 -19.66 -18.38 3.65
N ARG A 190 -19.38 -17.30 2.89
CA ARG A 190 -19.46 -17.29 1.43
C ARG A 190 -18.06 -17.28 0.80
N ALA A 191 -17.91 -18.04 -0.28
CA ALA A 191 -16.73 -18.00 -1.12
C ALA A 191 -16.91 -17.00 -2.29
N ILE A 192 -15.79 -16.59 -2.89
CA ILE A 192 -15.81 -15.83 -4.14
C ILE A 192 -16.47 -16.68 -5.22
N GLY A 193 -17.39 -16.06 -5.99
CA GLY A 193 -18.17 -16.74 -7.00
C GLY A 193 -19.49 -17.33 -6.53
N ASP A 194 -19.76 -17.36 -5.23
CA ASP A 194 -21.05 -17.82 -4.69
C ASP A 194 -22.18 -16.84 -5.02
N ILE A 195 -23.17 -17.29 -5.78
CA ILE A 195 -24.32 -16.47 -6.18
C ILE A 195 -25.49 -16.76 -5.24
N PRO A 196 -25.96 -15.77 -4.46
CA PRO A 196 -27.17 -15.92 -3.65
C PRO A 196 -28.42 -16.16 -4.50
N ILE A 197 -29.46 -16.75 -3.87
CA ILE A 197 -30.75 -16.94 -4.53
C ILE A 197 -31.45 -15.58 -4.73
N ASN A 198 -32.22 -15.43 -5.79
CA ASN A 198 -33.04 -14.25 -6.09
C ASN A 198 -32.22 -12.96 -6.31
N VAL A 199 -31.04 -13.07 -6.89
CA VAL A 199 -30.26 -11.89 -7.28
C VAL A 199 -30.20 -11.71 -8.80
N ARG A 200 -30.13 -10.45 -9.23
CA ARG A 200 -29.79 -10.06 -10.61
C ARG A 200 -28.29 -9.75 -10.65
N LEU A 201 -27.60 -10.34 -11.61
CA LEU A 201 -26.18 -10.07 -11.81
C LEU A 201 -25.98 -8.84 -12.68
N ILE A 202 -25.11 -7.93 -12.22
CA ILE A 202 -24.72 -6.72 -12.93
C ILE A 202 -23.20 -6.59 -12.76
N ALA A 203 -22.48 -6.45 -13.87
CA ALA A 203 -21.05 -6.22 -13.85
C ALA A 203 -20.72 -4.76 -14.17
N GLY A 204 -19.78 -4.20 -13.45
CA GLY A 204 -19.14 -2.92 -13.77
C GLY A 204 -17.75 -3.15 -14.35
N LEU A 205 -17.36 -2.40 -15.36
CA LEU A 205 -16.03 -2.41 -15.94
C LEU A 205 -15.47 -0.99 -16.03
N ASP A 206 -14.36 -0.78 -15.37
CA ASP A 206 -13.48 0.40 -15.53
C ASP A 206 -12.28 -0.01 -16.39
N PRO A 207 -12.33 0.29 -17.70
CA PRO A 207 -11.30 -0.17 -18.61
C PRO A 207 -10.11 0.78 -18.65
N ALA A 208 -8.90 0.21 -18.70
CA ALA A 208 -7.67 0.97 -18.85
C ALA A 208 -6.78 0.40 -19.97
N SER A 209 -6.18 1.31 -20.76
CA SER A 209 -5.15 0.93 -21.74
C SER A 209 -3.76 0.89 -21.11
N THR A 210 -3.54 1.71 -20.09
CA THR A 210 -2.35 1.78 -19.25
C THR A 210 -2.81 1.92 -17.80
N GLY A 211 -2.18 1.21 -16.88
CA GLY A 211 -2.66 1.12 -15.51
C GLY A 211 -3.54 -0.11 -15.27
N TYR A 212 -4.30 -0.09 -14.20
CA TYR A 212 -5.16 -1.21 -13.84
C TYR A 212 -6.53 -1.09 -14.50
N GLN A 213 -6.97 -2.18 -15.12
CA GLN A 213 -8.33 -2.39 -15.58
C GLN A 213 -9.07 -3.19 -14.51
N ALA A 214 -10.19 -2.69 -14.04
CA ALA A 214 -10.96 -3.30 -12.98
C ALA A 214 -12.36 -3.71 -13.45
N ALA A 215 -12.82 -4.86 -13.01
CA ALA A 215 -14.20 -5.29 -13.18
C ALA A 215 -14.76 -5.82 -11.85
N VAL A 216 -16.01 -5.55 -11.57
CA VAL A 216 -16.71 -5.95 -10.34
C VAL A 216 -18.05 -6.58 -10.71
N LEU A 217 -18.29 -7.80 -10.22
CA LEU A 217 -19.57 -8.49 -10.41
C LEU A 217 -20.42 -8.39 -9.15
N TRP A 218 -21.59 -7.81 -9.29
CA TRP A 218 -22.57 -7.63 -8.23
C TRP A 218 -23.79 -8.52 -8.42
N GLY A 219 -24.27 -9.08 -7.32
CA GLY A 219 -25.61 -9.67 -7.23
C GLY A 219 -26.55 -8.74 -6.48
N TYR A 220 -27.58 -8.22 -7.12
CA TYR A 220 -28.59 -7.34 -6.52
C TYR A 220 -29.86 -8.10 -6.21
N ASN A 221 -30.21 -8.20 -4.93
CA ASN A 221 -31.49 -8.74 -4.50
C ASN A 221 -32.53 -7.62 -4.49
N THR A 222 -33.51 -7.71 -5.39
CA THR A 222 -34.53 -6.66 -5.57
C THR A 222 -35.58 -6.63 -4.44
N GLU A 223 -35.71 -7.71 -3.68
CA GLU A 223 -36.67 -7.80 -2.58
C GLU A 223 -36.13 -7.15 -1.30
N THR A 224 -34.84 -7.36 -1.02
CA THR A 224 -34.20 -6.86 0.20
C THR A 224 -33.40 -5.57 -0.04
N GLY A 225 -33.10 -5.23 -1.28
CA GLY A 225 -32.21 -4.13 -1.63
C GLY A 225 -30.72 -4.43 -1.37
N THR A 226 -30.37 -5.67 -1.05
CA THR A 226 -29.00 -6.06 -0.69
C THR A 226 -28.15 -6.24 -1.94
N LEU A 227 -26.96 -5.67 -1.91
CA LEU A 227 -25.90 -5.90 -2.89
C LEU A 227 -24.89 -6.92 -2.35
N PHE A 228 -24.59 -7.92 -3.16
CA PHE A 228 -23.60 -8.95 -2.86
C PHE A 228 -22.43 -8.80 -3.84
N LEU A 229 -21.23 -8.64 -3.33
CA LEU A 229 -20.03 -8.75 -4.15
C LEU A 229 -19.82 -10.23 -4.48
N ILE A 230 -19.82 -10.56 -5.77
CA ILE A 230 -19.68 -11.94 -6.27
C ILE A 230 -18.24 -12.21 -6.69
N ASP A 231 -17.68 -11.33 -7.52
CA ASP A 231 -16.31 -11.49 -8.04
C ASP A 231 -15.67 -10.14 -8.37
N ILE A 232 -14.33 -10.09 -8.38
CA ILE A 232 -13.53 -8.94 -8.78
C ILE A 232 -12.39 -9.39 -9.68
N GLU A 233 -12.16 -8.66 -10.75
CA GLU A 233 -10.96 -8.73 -11.58
C GLU A 233 -10.22 -7.40 -11.52
N ASN A 234 -8.91 -7.45 -11.28
CA ASN A 234 -8.06 -6.25 -11.26
C ASN A 234 -6.73 -6.59 -11.95
N ASN A 235 -6.57 -6.17 -13.18
CA ASN A 235 -5.48 -6.57 -14.03
C ASN A 235 -4.69 -5.37 -14.57
N LEU A 236 -3.37 -5.46 -14.59
CA LEU A 236 -2.51 -4.41 -15.14
C LEU A 236 -2.50 -4.46 -16.66
N GLY A 237 -2.92 -3.37 -17.30
CA GLY A 237 -2.94 -3.22 -18.75
C GLY A 237 -3.99 -4.07 -19.43
N GLY A 238 -3.83 -4.31 -20.74
CA GLY A 238 -4.64 -5.25 -21.52
C GLY A 238 -5.71 -4.63 -22.42
N GLY A 239 -6.27 -3.51 -22.07
CA GLY A 239 -7.22 -2.77 -22.92
C GLY A 239 -8.39 -3.61 -23.43
N ILE A 240 -8.77 -3.40 -24.70
CA ILE A 240 -9.92 -4.08 -25.33
C ILE A 240 -9.87 -5.61 -25.31
N PRO A 241 -8.73 -6.28 -25.63
CA PRO A 241 -8.67 -7.75 -25.60
C PRO A 241 -8.99 -8.32 -24.23
N GLN A 242 -8.44 -7.74 -23.17
CA GLN A 242 -8.66 -8.21 -21.81
C GLN A 242 -10.09 -7.92 -21.34
N ALA A 243 -10.66 -6.77 -21.71
CA ALA A 243 -12.07 -6.47 -21.43
C ALA A 243 -12.99 -7.55 -22.05
N LEU A 244 -12.73 -7.96 -23.28
CA LEU A 244 -13.47 -9.03 -23.93
C LEU A 244 -13.30 -10.37 -23.23
N GLU A 245 -12.10 -10.69 -22.76
CA GLU A 245 -11.85 -11.94 -22.01
C GLU A 245 -12.62 -11.97 -20.68
N ILE A 246 -12.65 -10.86 -19.93
CA ILE A 246 -13.42 -10.77 -18.68
C ILE A 246 -14.92 -10.93 -18.95
N ILE A 247 -15.44 -10.26 -19.99
CA ILE A 247 -16.85 -10.37 -20.37
C ILE A 247 -17.20 -11.82 -20.73
N LYS A 248 -16.36 -12.50 -21.53
CA LYS A 248 -16.55 -13.91 -21.89
C LYS A 248 -16.49 -14.83 -20.69
N LYS A 249 -15.49 -14.62 -19.81
CA LYS A 249 -15.31 -15.40 -18.58
C LYS A 249 -16.57 -15.34 -17.72
N TRP A 250 -17.01 -14.14 -17.37
CA TRP A 250 -18.16 -13.97 -16.46
C TRP A 250 -19.50 -14.31 -17.13
N TRP A 251 -19.61 -14.22 -18.44
CA TRP A 251 -20.75 -14.79 -19.15
C TRP A 251 -20.77 -16.33 -19.04
N THR A 252 -19.61 -16.97 -19.19
CA THR A 252 -19.50 -18.44 -19.14
C THR A 252 -19.68 -18.99 -17.73
N GLU A 253 -19.05 -18.34 -16.74
CA GLU A 253 -19.00 -18.84 -15.36
C GLU A 253 -20.28 -18.48 -14.58
N TYR A 254 -20.82 -17.27 -14.78
CA TYR A 254 -21.90 -16.72 -13.98
C TYR A 254 -23.17 -16.41 -14.79
N ASN A 255 -23.14 -16.58 -16.09
CA ASN A 255 -24.22 -16.13 -17.00
C ASN A 255 -24.56 -14.64 -16.83
N CYS A 256 -23.52 -13.80 -16.59
CA CYS A 256 -23.71 -12.36 -16.43
C CYS A 256 -23.96 -11.71 -17.79
N SER A 257 -25.18 -11.17 -17.97
CA SER A 257 -25.61 -10.55 -19.23
C SER A 257 -25.69 -9.03 -19.16
N HIS A 258 -25.56 -8.39 -18.00
CA HIS A 258 -25.66 -6.94 -17.84
C HIS A 258 -24.33 -6.34 -17.44
N TRP A 259 -23.84 -5.39 -18.25
CA TRP A 259 -22.55 -4.72 -18.05
C TRP A 259 -22.74 -3.22 -18.12
N VAL A 260 -22.19 -2.51 -17.17
CA VAL A 260 -22.00 -1.06 -17.15
C VAL A 260 -20.53 -0.78 -17.39
N ILE A 261 -20.21 -0.06 -18.45
CA ILE A 261 -18.83 0.24 -18.84
C ILE A 261 -18.61 1.73 -18.70
N GLU A 262 -17.66 2.16 -17.89
CA GLU A 262 -17.34 3.57 -17.73
C GLU A 262 -16.97 4.21 -19.09
N GLU A 263 -17.56 5.37 -19.40
CA GLU A 263 -17.36 6.05 -20.69
C GLU A 263 -16.60 7.38 -20.54
N ASN A 264 -15.31 7.33 -20.24
CA ASN A 264 -14.43 8.49 -20.25
C ASN A 264 -13.37 8.37 -21.34
N GLY A 265 -13.45 9.15 -22.40
CA GLY A 265 -12.43 9.23 -23.46
C GLY A 265 -12.17 7.90 -24.20
N PHE A 266 -11.05 7.22 -23.92
CA PHE A 266 -10.66 5.94 -24.54
C PHE A 266 -11.68 4.82 -24.32
N GLN A 267 -12.40 4.87 -23.24
CA GLN A 267 -13.34 3.83 -22.81
C GLN A 267 -14.54 3.66 -23.74
N LYS A 268 -14.94 4.73 -24.48
CA LYS A 268 -15.94 4.63 -25.55
C LYS A 268 -15.53 3.64 -26.65
N ALA A 269 -14.23 3.49 -26.89
CA ALA A 269 -13.72 2.57 -27.89
C ALA A 269 -14.02 1.10 -27.53
N ILE A 270 -14.06 0.74 -26.25
CA ILE A 270 -14.34 -0.64 -25.82
C ILE A 270 -15.76 -1.05 -26.17
N ARG A 271 -16.77 -0.25 -25.81
CA ARG A 271 -18.17 -0.54 -26.16
C ARG A 271 -18.42 -0.48 -27.67
N GLN A 272 -17.60 0.26 -28.41
CA GLN A 272 -17.71 0.35 -29.87
C GLN A 272 -16.92 -0.72 -30.61
N ASP A 273 -16.06 -1.47 -29.93
CA ASP A 273 -15.24 -2.50 -30.54
C ASP A 273 -16.09 -3.61 -31.20
N VAL A 274 -15.69 -4.00 -32.40
CA VAL A 274 -16.45 -4.96 -33.21
C VAL A 274 -16.51 -6.32 -32.52
N SER A 275 -15.41 -6.78 -31.92
CA SER A 275 -15.33 -8.11 -31.29
C SER A 275 -16.23 -8.18 -30.04
N ILE A 276 -16.26 -7.12 -29.26
CA ILE A 276 -17.13 -7.01 -28.08
C ILE A 276 -18.60 -6.94 -28.50
N LYS A 277 -18.93 -6.12 -29.48
CA LYS A 277 -20.30 -6.05 -30.02
C LYS A 277 -20.78 -7.36 -30.62
N ASP A 278 -19.94 -8.03 -31.38
CA ASP A 278 -20.26 -9.32 -31.98
C ASP A 278 -20.49 -10.40 -30.93
N PHE A 279 -19.69 -10.40 -29.86
CA PHE A 279 -19.91 -11.31 -28.73
C PHE A 279 -21.22 -10.97 -28.02
N ALA A 280 -21.41 -9.69 -27.66
CA ALA A 280 -22.61 -9.22 -26.97
C ALA A 280 -23.90 -9.56 -27.73
N ASN A 281 -23.93 -9.30 -29.04
CA ASN A 281 -25.08 -9.61 -29.90
C ASN A 281 -25.37 -11.10 -29.98
N ARG A 282 -24.32 -11.93 -30.12
CA ARG A 282 -24.49 -13.39 -30.23
C ARG A 282 -24.98 -14.03 -28.94
N HIS A 283 -24.61 -13.49 -27.78
CA HIS A 283 -24.87 -14.08 -26.49
C HIS A 283 -25.89 -13.34 -25.64
N GLY A 284 -26.52 -12.30 -26.17
CA GLY A 284 -27.54 -11.54 -25.47
C GLY A 284 -26.98 -10.73 -24.28
N VAL A 285 -25.75 -10.22 -24.44
CA VAL A 285 -25.12 -9.38 -23.43
C VAL A 285 -25.48 -7.91 -23.67
N PHE A 286 -25.95 -7.22 -22.65
CA PHE A 286 -26.30 -5.82 -22.68
C PHE A 286 -25.14 -4.99 -22.15
N LEU A 287 -24.70 -4.00 -22.94
CA LEU A 287 -23.59 -3.11 -22.61
C LEU A 287 -24.15 -1.69 -22.48
N GLU A 288 -24.17 -1.17 -21.25
CA GLU A 288 -24.55 0.21 -20.92
C GLU A 288 -23.28 1.05 -20.68
N GLY A 289 -23.37 2.37 -20.88
CA GLY A 289 -22.29 3.31 -20.65
C GLY A 289 -22.71 4.47 -19.79
#